data_0d42c903fadf0e37adc4f206a28c3f20
#
_entry.id   0d42c903fadf0e37adc4f206a28c3f20
#
_cell.length_a   1.000
_cell.length_b   1.000
_cell.length_c   1.000
_cell.angle_alpha   90.00
_cell.angle_beta   90.00
_cell.angle_gamma   90.00
#
_symmetry.space_group_name_H-M   'P 1'
#
loop_
_entity.id
_entity.type
_entity.pdbx_description
1 polymer ?
#
loop_
_entity_poly.entity_id
_entity_poly.type
_entity_poly.pdbx_seq_one_letter_code
_entity_poly.pdbx_strand_id
1 'polypeptide(L)'
;MKKFDKPTRDFLLTYLQEMISEERWAKFHNILDHRTRYITVVLEDIYQPHNASAVIRTCELLGIQDLHIIENNNPYEINPDIVVGSNKWINIFRYNSGKHNTLSCFTKLRKKGYRIVATSPHKDDCTLEELPLDKETALVFGNEGFGLSDTALENADAFVKIPSCGFTESYNLSVSAAICLYHLTGKLEKSTTDWQLSAEEREVLLLDYCLKTVKNPTIILRNLLATKEEGRKER
;
A
#
# COMPACT_ATOMS: atom_id res chain seq x y z
N MET A 1 5.91 9.17 -9.06
CA MET A 1 7.38 9.22 -8.98
C MET A 1 7.98 9.18 -10.38
N LYS A 2 9.00 9.99 -10.72
CA LYS A 2 9.73 9.86 -12.00
C LYS A 2 10.42 8.49 -12.02
N LYS A 3 10.16 7.70 -13.06
CA LYS A 3 10.88 6.45 -13.27
C LYS A 3 12.27 6.78 -13.80
N PHE A 4 13.31 6.47 -13.04
CA PHE A 4 14.70 6.53 -13.49
C PHE A 4 15.14 5.13 -13.95
N ASP A 5 16.00 5.08 -14.95
CA ASP A 5 16.70 3.84 -15.34
C ASP A 5 17.65 3.37 -14.23
N LYS A 6 18.04 2.11 -14.26
CA LYS A 6 18.91 1.54 -13.22
C LYS A 6 20.22 2.33 -13.05
N PRO A 7 20.98 2.68 -14.11
CA PRO A 7 22.23 3.45 -13.95
C PRO A 7 22.01 4.84 -13.33
N THR A 8 20.84 5.43 -13.51
CA THR A 8 20.52 6.72 -12.88
C THR A 8 20.12 6.53 -11.42
N ARG A 9 19.39 5.47 -11.09
CA ARG A 9 19.06 5.14 -9.69
C ARG A 9 20.34 4.87 -8.88
N ASP A 10 21.26 4.04 -9.40
CA ASP A 10 22.51 3.69 -8.74
C ASP A 10 23.35 4.95 -8.47
N PHE A 11 23.49 5.83 -9.47
CA PHE A 11 24.17 7.11 -9.33
C PHE A 11 23.52 7.99 -8.24
N LEU A 12 22.19 8.16 -8.27
CA LEU A 12 21.50 8.98 -7.29
C LEU A 12 21.62 8.41 -5.87
N LEU A 13 21.50 7.09 -5.71
CA LEU A 13 21.61 6.42 -4.41
C LEU A 13 23.01 6.58 -3.81
N THR A 14 24.07 6.48 -4.61
CA THR A 14 25.46 6.70 -4.15
C THR A 14 25.62 8.08 -3.51
N TYR A 15 25.14 9.14 -4.16
CA TYR A 15 25.23 10.50 -3.61
C TYR A 15 24.28 10.75 -2.43
N LEU A 16 23.07 10.21 -2.49
CA LEU A 16 22.10 10.40 -1.41
C LEU A 16 22.49 9.65 -0.12
N GLN A 17 23.22 8.55 -0.24
CA GLN A 17 23.75 7.82 0.91
C GLN A 17 24.68 8.68 1.75
N GLU A 18 25.52 9.51 1.14
CA GLU A 18 26.42 10.43 1.84
C GLU A 18 25.68 11.55 2.61
N MET A 19 24.43 11.83 2.22
CA MET A 19 23.57 12.85 2.84
C MET A 19 22.69 12.33 3.98
N ILE A 20 22.71 11.02 4.22
CA ILE A 20 21.83 10.31 5.17
C ILE A 20 22.71 9.62 6.22
N SER A 21 22.34 9.71 7.51
CA SER A 21 23.08 9.00 8.55
C SER A 21 23.08 7.49 8.35
N GLU A 22 24.16 6.83 8.74
CA GLU A 22 24.30 5.36 8.66
C GLU A 22 23.15 4.63 9.35
N GLU A 23 22.75 5.11 10.53
CA GLU A 23 21.61 4.55 11.27
C GLU A 23 20.31 4.58 10.45
N ARG A 24 20.05 5.73 9.79
CA ARG A 24 18.85 5.90 8.97
C ARG A 24 18.90 5.08 7.69
N TRP A 25 20.06 4.99 7.10
CA TRP A 25 20.29 4.15 5.93
C TRP A 25 20.05 2.69 6.25
N ALA A 26 20.61 2.18 7.34
CA ALA A 26 20.38 0.82 7.83
C ALA A 26 18.88 0.57 8.12
N LYS A 27 18.21 1.55 8.75
CA LYS A 27 16.77 1.48 9.01
C LYS A 27 15.95 1.35 7.72
N PHE A 28 16.29 2.06 6.65
CA PHE A 28 15.59 1.93 5.37
C PHE A 28 15.70 0.52 4.80
N HIS A 29 16.90 -0.07 4.83
CA HIS A 29 17.11 -1.44 4.37
C HIS A 29 16.28 -2.44 5.19
N ASN A 30 16.34 -2.34 6.52
CA ASN A 30 15.55 -3.20 7.40
C ASN A 30 14.03 -3.08 7.13
N ILE A 31 13.51 -1.86 6.93
CA ILE A 31 12.10 -1.65 6.61
C ILE A 31 11.77 -2.28 5.26
N LEU A 32 12.62 -2.12 4.24
CA LEU A 32 12.41 -2.66 2.90
C LEU A 32 12.42 -4.20 2.86
N ASP A 33 13.11 -4.86 3.80
CA ASP A 33 13.11 -6.32 3.94
C ASP A 33 11.73 -6.88 4.32
N HIS A 34 10.90 -6.05 4.97
CA HIS A 34 9.56 -6.41 5.42
C HIS A 34 8.44 -5.80 4.58
N ARG A 35 8.77 -5.04 3.52
CA ARG A 35 7.76 -4.46 2.63
C ARG A 35 7.27 -5.48 1.60
N THR A 36 5.96 -5.39 1.33
CA THR A 36 5.32 -6.26 0.33
C THR A 36 4.32 -5.49 -0.53
N ARG A 37 4.13 -5.99 -1.75
CA ARG A 37 2.99 -5.70 -2.62
C ARG A 37 2.11 -6.92 -2.83
N TYR A 38 2.49 -8.06 -2.27
CA TYR A 38 1.72 -9.31 -2.39
C TYR A 38 0.30 -9.18 -1.83
N ILE A 39 0.16 -8.38 -0.76
CA ILE A 39 -1.13 -7.92 -0.25
C ILE A 39 -1.22 -6.42 -0.48
N THR A 40 -2.36 -5.95 -0.99
CA THR A 40 -2.73 -4.55 -1.04
C THR A 40 -4.10 -4.33 -0.42
N VAL A 41 -4.38 -3.09 -0.02
CA VAL A 41 -5.64 -2.71 0.62
C VAL A 41 -6.42 -1.79 -0.30
N VAL A 42 -7.71 -2.02 -0.39
CA VAL A 42 -8.67 -1.15 -1.07
C VAL A 42 -9.70 -0.66 -0.06
N LEU A 43 -9.85 0.64 0.05
CA LEU A 43 -10.87 1.29 0.87
C LEU A 43 -11.93 1.87 -0.06
N GLU A 44 -13.16 1.39 0.03
CA GLU A 44 -14.26 1.86 -0.78
C GLU A 44 -15.17 2.81 0.01
N ASP A 45 -15.16 4.06 -0.42
CA ASP A 45 -16.13 5.09 -0.03
C ASP A 45 -16.21 5.36 1.49
N ILE A 46 -15.04 5.34 2.16
CA ILE A 46 -14.94 5.46 3.61
C ILE A 46 -15.47 6.82 4.06
N TYR A 47 -16.37 6.80 5.02
CA TYR A 47 -17.04 8.00 5.51
C TYR A 47 -16.19 8.76 6.54
N GLN A 48 -15.53 8.03 7.46
CA GLN A 48 -14.83 8.64 8.58
C GLN A 48 -13.31 8.76 8.31
N PRO A 49 -12.75 10.00 8.21
CA PRO A 49 -11.33 10.22 7.94
C PRO A 49 -10.38 9.53 8.93
N HIS A 50 -10.81 9.37 10.20
CA HIS A 50 -9.98 8.70 11.19
C HIS A 50 -9.82 7.20 10.92
N ASN A 51 -10.85 6.51 10.40
CA ASN A 51 -10.75 5.10 10.04
C ASN A 51 -9.77 4.89 8.88
N ALA A 52 -9.89 5.68 7.80
CA ALA A 52 -8.94 5.62 6.69
C ALA A 52 -7.50 5.90 7.14
N SER A 53 -7.31 6.90 8.01
CA SER A 53 -5.99 7.26 8.57
C SER A 53 -5.41 6.16 9.45
N ALA A 54 -6.24 5.48 10.25
CA ALA A 54 -5.81 4.33 11.06
C ALA A 54 -5.41 3.14 10.20
N VAL A 55 -6.16 2.85 9.12
CA VAL A 55 -5.80 1.79 8.16
C VAL A 55 -4.49 2.11 7.45
N ILE A 56 -4.25 3.35 7.03
CA ILE A 56 -2.97 3.78 6.44
C ILE A 56 -1.81 3.50 7.38
N ARG A 57 -1.97 3.85 8.66
CA ARG A 57 -0.95 3.60 9.69
C ARG A 57 -0.73 2.11 9.90
N THR A 58 -1.78 1.31 9.94
CA THR A 58 -1.72 -0.15 10.04
C THR A 58 -0.98 -0.76 8.84
N CYS A 59 -1.30 -0.34 7.62
CA CYS A 59 -0.61 -0.76 6.40
C CYS A 59 0.89 -0.47 6.48
N GLU A 60 1.25 0.74 6.91
CA GLU A 60 2.65 1.14 7.04
C GLU A 60 3.39 0.26 8.04
N LEU A 61 2.82 0.01 9.22
CA LEU A 61 3.41 -0.80 10.29
C LEU A 61 3.56 -2.28 9.92
N LEU A 62 2.64 -2.82 9.11
CA LEU A 62 2.64 -4.23 8.69
C LEU A 62 3.29 -4.45 7.31
N GLY A 63 4.02 -3.48 6.80
CA GLY A 63 4.80 -3.63 5.58
C GLY A 63 4.00 -3.56 4.27
N ILE A 64 2.71 -3.25 4.31
CA ILE A 64 1.89 -3.09 3.09
C ILE A 64 2.30 -1.81 2.36
N GLN A 65 2.79 -1.95 1.12
CA GLN A 65 3.33 -0.81 0.38
C GLN A 65 2.28 -0.01 -0.38
N ASP A 66 1.25 -0.65 -0.91
CA ASP A 66 0.27 -0.02 -1.79
C ASP A 66 -1.13 -0.02 -1.12
N LEU A 67 -1.82 1.13 -1.18
CA LEU A 67 -3.19 1.29 -0.71
C LEU A 67 -4.00 2.04 -1.76
N HIS A 68 -5.20 1.57 -2.03
CA HIS A 68 -6.12 2.11 -3.03
C HIS A 68 -7.35 2.71 -2.34
N ILE A 69 -7.75 3.91 -2.74
CA ILE A 69 -8.91 4.61 -2.18
C ILE A 69 -9.89 4.91 -3.30
N ILE A 70 -11.08 4.37 -3.17
CA ILE A 70 -12.20 4.57 -4.08
C ILE A 70 -13.12 5.61 -3.47
N GLU A 71 -13.38 6.69 -4.20
CA GLU A 71 -14.19 7.82 -3.79
C GLU A 71 -15.39 7.96 -4.75
N ASN A 72 -16.48 7.29 -4.45
CA ASN A 72 -17.70 7.41 -5.23
C ASN A 72 -18.60 8.54 -4.69
N ASN A 73 -18.85 8.53 -3.37
CA ASN A 73 -19.69 9.51 -2.68
C ASN A 73 -18.93 10.30 -1.62
N ASN A 74 -17.98 9.66 -0.95
CA ASN A 74 -17.22 10.27 0.14
C ASN A 74 -15.80 10.62 -0.32
N PRO A 75 -15.41 11.90 -0.25
CA PRO A 75 -14.04 12.30 -0.54
C PRO A 75 -13.10 11.79 0.56
N TYR A 76 -11.93 11.34 0.14
CA TYR A 76 -10.90 10.93 1.09
C TYR A 76 -10.21 12.12 1.72
N GLU A 77 -10.20 12.13 3.04
CA GLU A 77 -9.48 13.09 3.86
C GLU A 77 -8.52 12.37 4.82
N ILE A 78 -7.37 13.00 5.08
CA ILE A 78 -6.40 12.53 6.06
C ILE A 78 -6.64 13.23 7.40
N ASN A 79 -6.62 12.46 8.49
CA ASN A 79 -6.46 13.00 9.82
C ASN A 79 -4.96 12.95 10.21
N PRO A 80 -4.24 14.10 10.27
CA PRO A 80 -2.81 14.13 10.53
C PRO A 80 -2.44 13.57 11.91
N ASP A 81 -3.30 13.74 12.91
CA ASP A 81 -3.05 13.30 14.29
C ASP A 81 -3.06 11.77 14.42
N ILE A 82 -3.80 11.09 13.52
CA ILE A 82 -3.90 9.64 13.53
C ILE A 82 -2.83 9.01 12.64
N VAL A 83 -2.64 9.55 11.42
CA VAL A 83 -1.71 8.98 10.44
C VAL A 83 -0.24 9.13 10.86
N VAL A 84 0.09 10.14 11.67
CA VAL A 84 1.43 10.37 12.25
C VAL A 84 2.55 10.25 11.21
N GLY A 85 2.30 10.72 9.99
CA GLY A 85 3.27 10.71 8.89
C GLY A 85 3.46 9.37 8.17
N SER A 86 2.74 8.30 8.53
CA SER A 86 2.81 6.98 7.86
C SER A 86 2.49 7.04 6.38
N ASN A 87 1.59 7.95 5.99
CA ASN A 87 1.22 8.19 4.60
C ASN A 87 2.38 8.61 3.68
N LYS A 88 3.51 9.02 4.25
CA LYS A 88 4.72 9.35 3.48
C LYS A 88 5.43 8.10 2.95
N TRP A 89 5.27 6.96 3.61
CA TRP A 89 6.07 5.76 3.38
C TRP A 89 5.37 4.68 2.56
N ILE A 90 4.06 4.85 2.31
CA ILE A 90 3.26 3.98 1.45
C ILE A 90 2.78 4.74 0.22
N ASN A 91 2.35 4.00 -0.80
CA ASN A 91 1.74 4.56 -2.00
C ASN A 91 0.23 4.59 -1.84
N ILE A 92 -0.38 5.76 -2.03
CA ILE A 92 -1.84 5.92 -2.00
C ILE A 92 -2.33 6.23 -3.41
N PHE A 93 -3.15 5.35 -3.96
CA PHE A 93 -3.76 5.48 -5.28
C PHE A 93 -5.23 5.86 -5.13
N ARG A 94 -5.61 7.03 -5.65
CA ARG A 94 -6.99 7.54 -5.56
C ARG A 94 -7.75 7.29 -6.86
N TYR A 95 -9.02 6.91 -6.73
CA TYR A 95 -9.96 6.66 -7.81
C TYR A 95 -11.20 7.54 -7.59
N ASN A 96 -11.20 8.74 -8.17
CA ASN A 96 -12.21 9.78 -7.94
C ASN A 96 -12.57 10.59 -9.20
N SER A 97 -12.07 10.18 -10.36
CA SER A 97 -12.23 10.98 -11.59
C SER A 97 -13.27 10.43 -12.57
N GLY A 98 -13.87 9.28 -12.26
CA GLY A 98 -14.81 8.57 -13.13
C GLY A 98 -16.20 8.38 -12.52
N LYS A 99 -17.13 7.86 -13.34
CA LYS A 99 -18.46 7.43 -12.87
C LYS A 99 -18.45 6.04 -12.22
N HIS A 100 -17.40 5.24 -12.48
CA HIS A 100 -17.28 3.84 -12.07
C HIS A 100 -15.91 3.59 -11.43
N ASN A 101 -15.63 4.30 -10.32
CA ASN A 101 -14.32 4.27 -9.68
C ASN A 101 -13.98 2.88 -9.13
N THR A 102 -14.96 2.14 -8.58
CA THR A 102 -14.79 0.75 -8.10
C THR A 102 -14.31 -0.17 -9.22
N LEU A 103 -15.01 -0.19 -10.36
CA LEU A 103 -14.62 -1.02 -11.50
C LEU A 103 -13.27 -0.60 -12.08
N SER A 104 -12.98 0.72 -12.11
CA SER A 104 -11.69 1.23 -12.55
C SER A 104 -10.55 0.74 -11.67
N CYS A 105 -10.73 0.74 -10.35
CA CYS A 105 -9.77 0.21 -9.39
C CYS A 105 -9.56 -1.30 -9.61
N PHE A 106 -10.63 -2.08 -9.59
CA PHE A 106 -10.58 -3.54 -9.73
C PHE A 106 -9.95 -3.98 -11.06
N THR A 107 -10.31 -3.30 -12.15
CA THR A 107 -9.70 -3.58 -13.47
C THR A 107 -8.19 -3.35 -13.46
N LYS A 108 -7.71 -2.26 -12.82
CA LYS A 108 -6.28 -2.00 -12.71
C LYS A 108 -5.56 -3.02 -11.84
N LEU A 109 -6.19 -3.45 -10.75
CA LEU A 109 -5.64 -4.47 -9.85
C LEU A 109 -5.57 -5.83 -10.55
N ARG A 110 -6.64 -6.26 -11.24
CA ARG A 110 -6.63 -7.51 -12.02
C ARG A 110 -5.58 -7.53 -13.13
N LYS A 111 -5.35 -6.39 -13.81
CA LYS A 111 -4.26 -6.26 -14.80
C LYS A 111 -2.87 -6.44 -14.20
N LYS A 112 -2.72 -6.24 -12.88
CA LYS A 112 -1.48 -6.49 -12.15
C LYS A 112 -1.41 -7.90 -11.53
N GLY A 113 -2.42 -8.74 -11.72
CA GLY A 113 -2.47 -10.11 -11.20
C GLY A 113 -3.24 -10.30 -9.90
N TYR A 114 -3.73 -9.23 -9.27
CA TYR A 114 -4.41 -9.33 -7.98
C TYR A 114 -5.76 -10.05 -8.06
N ARG A 115 -5.99 -10.94 -7.10
CA ARG A 115 -7.33 -11.43 -6.73
C ARG A 115 -8.01 -10.40 -5.84
N ILE A 116 -9.24 -10.05 -6.15
CA ILE A 116 -10.05 -9.11 -5.38
C ILE A 116 -10.80 -9.88 -4.30
N VAL A 117 -10.48 -9.64 -3.05
CA VAL A 117 -11.09 -10.31 -1.89
C VAL A 117 -11.88 -9.30 -1.08
N ALA A 118 -13.19 -9.39 -1.11
CA ALA A 118 -14.09 -8.54 -0.37
C ALA A 118 -14.23 -9.00 1.09
N THR A 119 -14.12 -8.06 2.03
CA THR A 119 -14.42 -8.36 3.43
C THR A 119 -15.91 -8.15 3.70
N SER A 120 -16.61 -9.18 4.14
CA SER A 120 -18.05 -9.11 4.43
C SER A 120 -18.42 -10.06 5.57
N PRO A 121 -19.20 -9.61 6.56
CA PRO A 121 -19.73 -10.50 7.59
C PRO A 121 -20.85 -11.41 7.07
N HIS A 122 -21.47 -11.07 5.94
CA HIS A 122 -22.68 -11.70 5.42
C HIS A 122 -22.42 -12.75 4.30
N LYS A 123 -21.17 -12.90 3.88
CA LYS A 123 -20.79 -13.88 2.85
C LYS A 123 -19.92 -14.96 3.45
N ASP A 124 -20.26 -16.20 3.21
CA ASP A 124 -19.64 -17.38 3.78
C ASP A 124 -18.76 -18.11 2.76
N ASP A 125 -17.72 -17.44 2.21
CA ASP A 125 -16.76 -18.13 1.35
C ASP A 125 -15.66 -18.80 2.17
N CYS A 126 -14.91 -18.00 2.93
CA CYS A 126 -13.81 -18.50 3.76
C CYS A 126 -13.52 -17.60 4.97
N THR A 127 -12.87 -18.19 5.96
CA THR A 127 -12.25 -17.45 7.08
C THR A 127 -10.88 -16.89 6.67
N LEU A 128 -10.29 -16.03 7.50
CA LEU A 128 -8.92 -15.54 7.27
C LEU A 128 -7.89 -16.67 7.23
N GLU A 129 -8.08 -17.72 8.03
CA GLU A 129 -7.18 -18.88 8.06
C GLU A 129 -7.24 -19.69 6.76
N GLU A 130 -8.42 -19.83 6.20
CA GLU A 130 -8.68 -20.60 4.98
C GLU A 130 -8.31 -19.82 3.72
N LEU A 131 -8.27 -18.47 3.76
CA LEU A 131 -7.98 -17.66 2.59
C LEU A 131 -6.64 -18.06 1.97
N PRO A 132 -6.62 -18.61 0.74
CA PRO A 132 -5.37 -19.01 0.11
C PRO A 132 -4.57 -17.78 -0.31
N LEU A 133 -3.26 -17.81 -0.05
CA LEU A 133 -2.28 -16.80 -0.49
C LEU A 133 -1.41 -17.37 -1.62
N ASP A 134 -2.05 -17.98 -2.58
CA ASP A 134 -1.45 -18.59 -3.77
C ASP A 134 -1.17 -17.57 -4.90
N LYS A 135 -1.72 -16.36 -4.77
CA LYS A 135 -1.44 -15.22 -5.64
C LYS A 135 -1.69 -13.89 -4.92
N GLU A 136 -1.23 -12.80 -5.53
CA GLU A 136 -1.37 -11.46 -4.99
C GLU A 136 -2.85 -11.15 -4.67
N THR A 137 -3.08 -10.55 -3.52
CA THR A 137 -4.42 -10.36 -2.96
C THR A 137 -4.69 -8.89 -2.64
N ALA A 138 -5.79 -8.37 -3.17
CA ALA A 138 -6.32 -7.06 -2.82
C ALA A 138 -7.51 -7.22 -1.86
N LEU A 139 -7.31 -6.85 -0.59
CA LEU A 139 -8.35 -6.86 0.43
C LEU A 139 -9.21 -5.60 0.32
N VAL A 140 -10.50 -5.76 0.12
CA VAL A 140 -11.43 -4.66 -0.07
C VAL A 140 -12.27 -4.47 1.19
N PHE A 141 -12.22 -3.26 1.75
CA PHE A 141 -13.03 -2.84 2.90
C PHE A 141 -14.01 -1.75 2.48
N GLY A 142 -15.25 -1.86 2.91
CA GLY A 142 -16.33 -0.96 2.57
C GLY A 142 -16.59 0.13 3.60
N ASN A 143 -17.62 0.92 3.33
CA ASN A 143 -18.11 1.99 4.18
C ASN A 143 -18.60 1.46 5.56
N GLU A 144 -18.44 2.27 6.60
CA GLU A 144 -18.77 1.90 7.97
C GLU A 144 -20.29 1.69 8.20
N GLY A 145 -21.11 2.40 7.45
CA GLY A 145 -22.58 2.31 7.59
C GLY A 145 -23.24 1.31 6.65
N PHE A 146 -22.76 1.24 5.40
CA PHE A 146 -23.42 0.48 4.33
C PHE A 146 -22.58 -0.72 3.85
N GLY A 147 -21.35 -0.86 4.31
CA GLY A 147 -20.45 -1.91 3.84
C GLY A 147 -19.93 -1.64 2.43
N LEU A 148 -19.70 -2.70 1.68
CA LEU A 148 -19.28 -2.64 0.28
C LEU A 148 -20.47 -2.38 -0.64
N SER A 149 -20.26 -1.64 -1.72
CA SER A 149 -21.27 -1.44 -2.75
C SER A 149 -21.63 -2.74 -3.48
N ASP A 150 -22.84 -2.82 -4.04
CA ASP A 150 -23.26 -3.95 -4.89
C ASP A 150 -22.24 -4.16 -6.02
N THR A 151 -21.75 -3.09 -6.62
CA THR A 151 -20.70 -3.16 -7.65
C THR A 151 -19.44 -3.84 -7.14
N ALA A 152 -18.99 -3.57 -5.90
CA ALA A 152 -17.83 -4.24 -5.33
C ALA A 152 -18.12 -5.72 -5.03
N LEU A 153 -19.29 -6.02 -4.46
CA LEU A 153 -19.71 -7.38 -4.13
C LEU A 153 -19.87 -8.28 -5.37
N GLU A 154 -20.48 -7.76 -6.44
CA GLU A 154 -20.67 -8.48 -7.69
C GLU A 154 -19.37 -8.72 -8.47
N ASN A 155 -18.37 -7.89 -8.23
CA ASN A 155 -17.08 -7.96 -8.92
C ASN A 155 -15.92 -8.43 -8.03
N ALA A 156 -16.19 -8.95 -6.83
CA ALA A 156 -15.18 -9.61 -6.02
C ALA A 156 -14.93 -11.04 -6.54
N ASP A 157 -13.70 -11.51 -6.41
CA ASP A 157 -13.31 -12.87 -6.82
C ASP A 157 -13.48 -13.89 -5.66
N ALA A 158 -13.52 -13.40 -4.43
CA ALA A 158 -13.73 -14.18 -3.21
C ALA A 158 -14.20 -13.26 -2.06
N PHE A 159 -14.75 -13.89 -1.03
CA PHE A 159 -15.16 -13.19 0.19
C PHE A 159 -14.43 -13.77 1.39
N VAL A 160 -14.10 -12.90 2.33
CA VAL A 160 -13.49 -13.30 3.60
C VAL A 160 -14.24 -12.66 4.76
N LYS A 161 -14.48 -13.43 5.82
CA LYS A 161 -15.05 -12.92 7.04
C LYS A 161 -14.13 -13.09 8.24
N ILE A 162 -14.27 -12.16 9.20
CA ILE A 162 -13.68 -12.28 10.53
C ILE A 162 -14.76 -12.89 11.42
N PRO A 163 -14.55 -14.07 12.01
CA PRO A 163 -15.51 -14.67 12.92
C PRO A 163 -15.82 -13.74 14.09
N SER A 164 -17.09 -13.65 14.47
CA SER A 164 -17.55 -12.92 15.65
C SER A 164 -18.52 -13.79 16.46
N CYS A 165 -18.49 -13.63 17.78
CA CYS A 165 -19.36 -14.37 18.72
C CYS A 165 -20.29 -13.42 19.49
N GLY A 166 -20.30 -12.13 19.13
CA GLY A 166 -21.08 -11.10 19.82
C GLY A 166 -22.43 -10.83 19.14
N PHE A 167 -23.22 -9.98 19.77
CA PHE A 167 -24.46 -9.45 19.17
C PHE A 167 -24.20 -8.44 18.05
N THR A 168 -23.02 -7.85 18.03
CA THR A 168 -22.62 -6.90 16.98
C THR A 168 -22.16 -7.67 15.76
N GLU A 169 -22.68 -7.32 14.59
CA GLU A 169 -22.44 -8.06 13.34
C GLU A 169 -21.05 -7.86 12.76
N SER A 170 -20.42 -6.72 13.00
CA SER A 170 -19.11 -6.37 12.42
C SER A 170 -18.21 -5.62 13.37
N TYR A 171 -16.92 -5.74 13.18
CA TYR A 171 -15.91 -4.91 13.83
C TYR A 171 -15.85 -3.52 13.17
N ASN A 172 -15.34 -2.52 13.90
CA ASN A 172 -14.96 -1.26 13.27
C ASN A 172 -14.01 -1.50 12.10
N LEU A 173 -14.12 -0.70 11.05
CA LEU A 173 -13.33 -0.81 9.82
C LEU A 173 -11.83 -0.93 10.07
N SER A 174 -11.27 -0.02 10.88
CA SER A 174 -9.82 -0.02 11.15
C SER A 174 -9.36 -1.22 11.97
N VAL A 175 -10.24 -1.74 12.84
CA VAL A 175 -10.02 -2.98 13.59
C VAL A 175 -10.06 -4.18 12.64
N SER A 176 -11.06 -4.25 11.76
CA SER A 176 -11.15 -5.29 10.72
C SER A 176 -9.90 -5.35 9.86
N ALA A 177 -9.44 -4.18 9.39
CA ALA A 177 -8.22 -4.09 8.59
C ALA A 177 -6.99 -4.56 9.38
N ALA A 178 -6.86 -4.17 10.65
CA ALA A 178 -5.75 -4.59 11.50
C ALA A 178 -5.72 -6.10 11.72
N ILE A 179 -6.88 -6.71 12.02
CA ILE A 179 -7.00 -8.17 12.21
C ILE A 179 -6.63 -8.91 10.92
N CYS A 180 -7.22 -8.52 9.79
CA CYS A 180 -6.95 -9.15 8.49
C CYS A 180 -5.46 -9.04 8.11
N LEU A 181 -4.90 -7.84 8.17
CA LEU A 181 -3.53 -7.59 7.75
C LEU A 181 -2.53 -8.29 8.67
N TYR A 182 -2.69 -8.22 9.98
CA TYR A 182 -1.81 -8.91 10.93
C TYR A 182 -1.82 -10.42 10.72
N HIS A 183 -2.99 -11.01 10.54
CA HIS A 183 -3.12 -12.44 10.28
C HIS A 183 -2.45 -12.84 8.96
N LEU A 184 -2.76 -12.14 7.87
CA LEU A 184 -2.32 -12.51 6.53
C LEU A 184 -0.82 -12.21 6.31
N THR A 185 -0.27 -11.13 6.87
CA THR A 185 1.18 -10.88 6.80
C THR A 185 1.95 -11.94 7.58
N GLY A 186 1.49 -12.31 8.80
CA GLY A 186 2.09 -13.39 9.56
C GLY A 186 1.97 -14.78 8.89
N LYS A 187 0.93 -14.99 8.06
CA LYS A 187 0.79 -16.19 7.24
C LYS A 187 1.75 -16.17 6.05
N LEU A 188 1.96 -15.01 5.41
CA LEU A 188 2.96 -14.85 4.34
C LEU A 188 4.39 -15.09 4.82
N GLU A 189 4.77 -14.51 5.96
CA GLU A 189 6.11 -14.67 6.53
C GLU A 189 6.48 -16.15 6.81
N LYS A 190 5.48 -16.97 7.10
CA LYS A 190 5.65 -18.43 7.36
C LYS A 190 5.52 -19.29 6.11
N SER A 191 5.13 -18.70 4.99
CA SER A 191 4.92 -19.41 3.73
C SER A 191 6.21 -19.53 2.91
N THR A 192 6.18 -20.38 1.89
CA THR A 192 7.24 -20.47 0.86
C THR A 192 7.00 -19.54 -0.31
N THR A 193 5.99 -18.69 -0.23
CA THR A 193 5.62 -17.74 -1.28
C THR A 193 6.66 -16.64 -1.39
N ASP A 194 7.04 -16.28 -2.61
CA ASP A 194 7.88 -15.10 -2.86
C ASP A 194 7.03 -13.83 -2.79
N TRP A 195 6.89 -13.31 -1.57
CA TRP A 195 6.06 -12.16 -1.26
C TRP A 195 6.82 -10.84 -1.12
N GLN A 196 8.14 -10.92 -1.05
CA GLN A 196 9.00 -9.76 -0.87
C GLN A 196 9.05 -8.89 -2.11
N LEU A 197 9.48 -7.66 -1.95
CA LEU A 197 9.75 -6.77 -3.07
C LEU A 197 10.91 -7.30 -3.91
N SER A 198 10.79 -7.23 -5.22
CA SER A 198 11.91 -7.48 -6.12
C SER A 198 13.07 -6.50 -5.88
N ALA A 199 14.27 -6.85 -6.30
CA ALA A 199 15.45 -5.98 -6.17
C ALA A 199 15.22 -4.59 -6.80
N GLU A 200 14.56 -4.55 -7.96
CA GLU A 200 14.24 -3.27 -8.61
C GLU A 200 13.24 -2.43 -7.81
N GLU A 201 12.21 -3.04 -7.26
CA GLU A 201 11.21 -2.35 -6.44
C GLU A 201 11.85 -1.80 -5.16
N ARG A 202 12.76 -2.56 -4.54
CA ARG A 202 13.51 -2.12 -3.36
C ARG A 202 14.36 -0.88 -3.68
N GLU A 203 15.10 -0.89 -4.78
CA GLU A 203 15.90 0.27 -5.21
C GLU A 203 15.02 1.51 -5.46
N VAL A 204 13.88 1.33 -6.11
CA VAL A 204 12.92 2.42 -6.39
C VAL A 204 12.38 3.02 -5.08
N LEU A 205 12.00 2.18 -4.12
CA LEU A 205 11.50 2.64 -2.83
C LEU A 205 12.62 3.25 -1.96
N LEU A 206 13.82 2.68 -1.99
CA LEU A 206 14.98 3.23 -1.29
C LEU A 206 15.27 4.66 -1.76
N LEU A 207 15.28 4.87 -3.08
CA LEU A 207 15.44 6.22 -3.66
C LEU A 207 14.32 7.17 -3.19
N ASP A 208 13.08 6.70 -3.18
CA ASP A 208 11.94 7.48 -2.69
C ASP A 208 12.10 7.87 -1.20
N TYR A 209 12.53 6.92 -0.36
CA TYR A 209 12.77 7.16 1.07
C TYR A 209 13.90 8.18 1.30
N CYS A 210 14.99 8.07 0.53
CA CYS A 210 16.07 9.03 0.58
C CYS A 210 15.57 10.45 0.23
N LEU A 211 14.85 10.58 -0.88
CA LEU A 211 14.31 11.86 -1.33
C LEU A 211 13.29 12.48 -0.38
N LYS A 212 12.51 11.68 0.33
CA LYS A 212 11.57 12.14 1.37
C LYS A 212 12.28 12.59 2.67
N THR A 213 13.55 12.27 2.81
CA THR A 213 14.33 12.53 4.02
C THR A 213 15.26 13.74 3.89
N VAL A 214 15.86 13.94 2.73
CA VAL A 214 16.80 15.04 2.49
C VAL A 214 16.07 16.38 2.39
N LYS A 215 16.74 17.46 2.78
CA LYS A 215 16.22 18.82 2.62
C LYS A 215 16.30 19.23 1.14
N ASN A 216 15.25 19.87 0.63
CA ASN A 216 15.18 20.38 -0.75
C ASN A 216 15.44 19.31 -1.85
N PRO A 217 14.74 18.17 -1.84
CA PRO A 217 15.01 17.04 -2.75
C PRO A 217 14.95 17.41 -4.23
N THR A 218 14.09 18.37 -4.62
CA THR A 218 13.97 18.84 -6.00
C THR A 218 15.24 19.52 -6.49
N ILE A 219 15.88 20.33 -5.65
CA ILE A 219 17.13 21.02 -5.98
C ILE A 219 18.28 20.00 -6.07
N ILE A 220 18.36 19.09 -5.11
CA ILE A 220 19.36 18.01 -5.08
C ILE A 220 19.26 17.18 -6.35
N LEU A 221 18.07 16.70 -6.68
CA LEU A 221 17.84 15.90 -7.89
C LEU A 221 18.26 16.65 -9.17
N ARG A 222 17.89 17.92 -9.31
CA ARG A 222 18.24 18.71 -10.47
C ARG A 222 19.76 18.83 -10.62
N ASN A 223 20.48 19.14 -9.53
CA ASN A 223 21.92 19.29 -9.54
C ASN A 223 22.63 17.96 -9.86
N LEU A 224 22.25 16.86 -9.20
CA LEU A 224 22.85 15.54 -9.45
C LEU A 224 22.61 15.05 -10.89
N LEU A 225 21.44 15.29 -11.46
CA LEU A 225 21.15 14.93 -12.86
C LEU A 225 21.99 15.77 -13.84
N ALA A 226 22.20 17.08 -13.57
CA ALA A 226 23.08 17.93 -14.38
C ALA A 226 24.54 17.42 -14.34
N THR A 227 25.08 17.14 -13.16
CA THR A 227 26.43 16.55 -13.00
C THR A 227 26.59 15.23 -13.77
N LYS A 228 25.55 14.36 -13.73
CA LYS A 228 25.57 13.10 -14.48
C LYS A 228 25.62 13.31 -16.00
N GLU A 229 24.90 14.33 -16.51
CA GLU A 229 24.90 14.67 -17.95
C GLU A 229 26.24 15.25 -18.40
N GLU A 230 26.89 16.10 -17.60
CA GLU A 230 28.21 16.65 -17.85
C GLU A 230 29.27 15.55 -17.92
N GLY A 231 29.33 14.66 -16.96
CA GLY A 231 30.26 13.54 -16.96
C GLY A 231 30.02 12.49 -18.07
N ARG A 232 28.87 12.53 -18.76
CA ARG A 232 28.63 11.76 -19.99
C ARG A 232 29.17 12.41 -21.27
N LYS A 233 29.33 13.74 -21.27
CA LYS A 233 29.86 14.49 -22.44
C LYS A 233 31.37 14.48 -22.50
N GLU A 234 32.03 14.20 -21.36
CA GLU A 234 33.50 14.15 -21.23
C GLU A 234 34.10 12.75 -21.49
N ARG A 235 33.23 11.73 -21.75
CA ARG A 235 33.63 10.38 -22.12
C ARG A 235 33.25 10.07 -23.57
#